data_cf72fbfa758942070ca2e1ec876f4af1
#
_entry.id   cf72fbfa758942070ca2e1ec876f4af1
#
_cell.length_a   1.000
_cell.length_b   1.000
_cell.length_c   1.000
_cell.angle_alpha   90.00
_cell.angle_beta   90.00
_cell.angle_gamma   90.00
#
_symmetry.space_group_name_H-M   'P 1'
#
loop_
_entity.id
_entity.type
_entity.pdbx_description
1 polymer ?
#
loop_
_entity_poly.entity_id
_entity_poly.type
_entity_poly.pdbx_seq_one_letter_code
_entity_poly.pdbx_strand_id
1 'polypeptide(L)'
;MAKSNASGLLTSLDSLFTTQEQRDAAKRDVVLDLTLDQIGDFPNHPFKVRQDEAMMEMMESVQLHGVLVPGLVRQLADGSYQMVSGHRRKLASELAGRDTIPCIVRDLTDDEAVIIMVDSNLQRERVLPSEKAFAYKMKLDAMRRQAGRPSKENLSPLETNLRTSAVIAQATGDSRAQVDRFIRLTNLIPEILDMVDDGRIAFRPAVELSYLTEQEQSALYDTMGREDCTPSLAQAIKMKAFSRDGKLTDAVILSIMEEEKPNQKEQFRIPKERISKYFKPGTPARTMEDTIIKACLLYTSDAATILLV
;
A
#
# COMPACT_ATOMS: atom_id res chain seq x y z
N MET A 1 13.49 60.16 13.44
CA MET A 1 12.65 60.26 12.25
C MET A 1 12.39 58.83 11.74
N ALA A 2 11.22 58.29 12.06
CA ALA A 2 10.78 56.93 11.65
C ALA A 2 10.16 57.03 10.25
N LYS A 3 10.72 56.29 9.27
CA LYS A 3 10.08 56.08 7.97
C LYS A 3 9.00 55.01 8.12
N SER A 4 7.73 55.39 8.01
CA SER A 4 6.58 54.55 8.02
C SER A 4 6.54 53.66 6.73
N ASN A 5 6.48 52.39 6.88
CA ASN A 5 6.23 51.40 5.81
C ASN A 5 4.80 51.54 5.27
N ALA A 6 4.60 52.37 4.26
CA ALA A 6 3.31 52.55 3.59
C ALA A 6 3.00 51.42 2.56
N SER A 7 3.93 50.46 2.36
CA SER A 7 3.78 49.37 1.37
C SER A 7 2.89 48.21 1.81
N GLY A 8 2.64 48.03 3.13
CA GLY A 8 1.78 46.96 3.65
C GLY A 8 0.28 47.29 3.66
N LEU A 9 -0.10 48.54 3.45
CA LEU A 9 -1.49 48.99 3.49
C LEU A 9 -2.18 48.95 2.11
N LEU A 10 -1.41 48.87 1.02
CA LEU A 10 -1.97 48.90 -0.34
C LEU A 10 -2.53 47.53 -0.78
N THR A 11 -2.02 46.42 -0.26
CA THR A 11 -2.54 45.08 -0.53
C THR A 11 -3.87 44.77 0.19
N SER A 12 -4.24 45.56 1.16
CA SER A 12 -5.50 45.44 1.91
C SER A 12 -6.66 46.20 1.26
N LEU A 13 -6.40 47.21 0.43
CA LEU A 13 -7.45 48.02 -0.19
C LEU A 13 -8.11 47.29 -1.38
N ASP A 14 -7.37 46.52 -2.17
CA ASP A 14 -7.94 45.75 -3.29
C ASP A 14 -8.89 44.65 -2.79
N SER A 15 -8.66 44.12 -1.60
CA SER A 15 -9.56 43.13 -0.98
C SER A 15 -10.87 43.73 -0.47
N LEU A 16 -10.96 45.05 -0.28
CA LEU A 16 -12.16 45.77 0.16
C LEU A 16 -13.10 46.11 -0.99
N PHE A 17 -12.61 46.14 -2.23
CA PHE A 17 -13.39 46.46 -3.41
C PHE A 17 -13.85 45.26 -4.24
N THR A 18 -13.37 44.03 -3.94
CA THR A 18 -13.91 42.80 -4.51
C THR A 18 -15.23 42.41 -3.84
N THR A 19 -16.30 42.36 -4.64
CA THR A 19 -17.60 41.86 -4.12
C THR A 19 -17.50 40.40 -3.72
N GLN A 20 -18.36 39.97 -2.79
CA GLN A 20 -18.42 38.54 -2.37
C GLN A 20 -18.62 37.62 -3.59
N GLU A 21 -19.42 38.04 -4.58
CA GLU A 21 -19.65 37.34 -5.84
C GLU A 21 -18.39 37.20 -6.69
N GLN A 22 -17.52 38.21 -6.71
CA GLN A 22 -16.24 38.15 -7.42
C GLN A 22 -15.22 37.23 -6.72
N ARG A 23 -15.24 37.17 -5.38
CA ARG A 23 -14.43 36.21 -4.60
C ARG A 23 -14.94 34.79 -4.76
N ASP A 24 -16.24 34.59 -4.85
CA ASP A 24 -16.85 33.30 -5.07
C ASP A 24 -16.72 32.86 -6.54
N ALA A 25 -16.73 33.80 -7.50
CA ALA A 25 -16.41 33.55 -8.91
C ALA A 25 -14.93 33.17 -9.13
N ALA A 26 -14.00 33.83 -8.43
CA ALA A 26 -12.58 33.48 -8.46
C ALA A 26 -12.26 32.12 -7.82
N LYS A 27 -13.15 31.62 -6.96
CA LYS A 27 -13.06 30.29 -6.35
C LYS A 27 -13.77 29.18 -7.15
N ARG A 28 -14.52 29.54 -8.21
CA ARG A 28 -15.18 28.53 -9.07
C ARG A 28 -14.11 27.83 -9.90
N ASP A 29 -14.09 26.51 -9.81
CA ASP A 29 -13.29 25.66 -10.67
C ASP A 29 -13.70 25.91 -12.14
N VAL A 30 -12.81 26.51 -12.93
CA VAL A 30 -13.04 26.73 -14.36
C VAL A 30 -12.59 25.47 -15.09
N VAL A 31 -13.49 24.90 -15.90
CA VAL A 31 -13.17 23.78 -16.78
C VAL A 31 -12.62 24.33 -18.08
N LEU A 32 -11.44 23.91 -18.47
CA LEU A 32 -10.78 24.27 -19.74
C LEU A 32 -10.50 23.01 -20.54
N ASP A 33 -10.71 23.08 -21.87
CA ASP A 33 -10.27 22.02 -22.77
C ASP A 33 -8.79 22.22 -23.07
N LEU A 34 -7.96 21.31 -22.53
CA LEU A 34 -6.51 21.34 -22.71
C LEU A 34 -6.08 20.28 -23.71
N THR A 35 -5.07 20.58 -24.53
CA THR A 35 -4.49 19.60 -25.44
C THR A 35 -3.70 18.56 -24.65
N LEU A 36 -3.80 17.30 -25.05
CA LEU A 36 -3.17 16.17 -24.35
C LEU A 36 -1.65 16.32 -24.28
N ASP A 37 -1.04 16.90 -25.33
CA ASP A 37 0.41 17.15 -25.41
C ASP A 37 0.92 18.17 -24.38
N GLN A 38 0.05 19.07 -23.90
CA GLN A 38 0.40 20.06 -22.89
C GLN A 38 0.34 19.50 -21.47
N ILE A 39 -0.19 18.30 -21.29
CA ILE A 39 -0.43 17.71 -19.98
C ILE A 39 0.60 16.61 -19.72
N GLY A 40 1.60 16.92 -18.91
CA GLY A 40 2.57 15.94 -18.40
C GLY A 40 1.99 15.07 -17.30
N ASP A 41 2.54 13.86 -17.16
CA ASP A 41 2.16 12.95 -16.08
C ASP A 41 2.78 13.38 -14.74
N PHE A 42 2.20 12.91 -13.64
CA PHE A 42 2.73 13.17 -12.30
C PHE A 42 4.02 12.35 -12.08
N PRO A 43 5.14 12.96 -11.66
CA PRO A 43 6.39 12.25 -11.44
C PRO A 43 6.24 11.22 -10.31
N ASN A 44 6.82 10.05 -10.51
CA ASN A 44 6.77 8.94 -9.54
C ASN A 44 5.35 8.56 -9.10
N HIS A 45 4.38 8.66 -10.03
CA HIS A 45 2.99 8.32 -9.76
C HIS A 45 2.87 6.86 -9.30
N PRO A 46 2.44 6.58 -8.07
CA PRO A 46 2.49 5.24 -7.50
C PRO A 46 1.45 4.28 -8.09
N PHE A 47 0.36 4.82 -8.66
CA PHE A 47 -0.75 4.02 -9.17
C PHE A 47 -0.55 3.71 -10.64
N LYS A 48 -0.46 2.42 -10.96
CA LYS A 48 -0.25 1.93 -12.33
C LYS A 48 -1.53 2.15 -13.16
N VAL A 49 -1.40 2.77 -14.32
CA VAL A 49 -2.49 2.84 -15.30
C VAL A 49 -2.38 1.60 -16.17
N ARG A 50 -3.33 0.66 -16.01
CA ARG A 50 -3.35 -0.60 -16.77
C ARG A 50 -4.29 -0.47 -17.97
N GLN A 51 -3.88 -1.08 -19.08
CA GLN A 51 -4.73 -1.29 -20.26
C GLN A 51 -5.48 -2.61 -20.08
N ASP A 52 -6.51 -2.59 -19.24
CA ASP A 52 -7.41 -3.69 -18.94
C ASP A 52 -8.77 -3.50 -19.66
N GLU A 53 -9.66 -4.48 -19.53
CA GLU A 53 -11.01 -4.42 -20.11
C GLU A 53 -11.77 -3.15 -19.68
N ALA A 54 -11.65 -2.75 -18.41
CA ALA A 54 -12.25 -1.53 -17.89
C ALA A 54 -11.66 -0.24 -18.53
N MET A 55 -10.42 -0.30 -19.05
CA MET A 55 -9.86 0.80 -19.83
C MET A 55 -10.44 0.86 -21.23
N MET A 56 -10.69 -0.29 -21.86
CA MET A 56 -11.32 -0.35 -23.18
C MET A 56 -12.76 0.16 -23.12
N GLU A 57 -13.53 -0.24 -22.11
CA GLU A 57 -14.87 0.31 -21.86
C GLU A 57 -14.85 1.83 -21.65
N MET A 58 -13.87 2.32 -20.90
CA MET A 58 -13.69 3.76 -20.68
C MET A 58 -13.35 4.48 -21.99
N MET A 59 -12.48 3.91 -22.83
CA MET A 59 -12.14 4.45 -24.16
C MET A 59 -13.37 4.54 -25.05
N GLU A 60 -14.18 3.47 -25.14
CA GLU A 60 -15.43 3.47 -25.92
C GLU A 60 -16.41 4.54 -25.40
N SER A 61 -16.57 4.65 -24.09
CA SER A 61 -17.40 5.69 -23.49
C SER A 61 -16.91 7.10 -23.83
N VAL A 62 -15.59 7.34 -23.79
CA VAL A 62 -14.98 8.63 -24.16
C VAL A 62 -15.17 8.89 -25.66
N GLN A 63 -15.10 7.86 -26.50
CA GLN A 63 -15.31 7.99 -27.93
C GLN A 63 -16.75 8.41 -28.27
N LEU A 64 -17.74 7.88 -27.54
CA LEU A 64 -19.16 8.16 -27.77
C LEU A 64 -19.61 9.48 -27.12
N HIS A 65 -19.22 9.72 -25.89
CA HIS A 65 -19.77 10.79 -25.05
C HIS A 65 -18.77 11.87 -24.65
N GLY A 66 -17.49 11.70 -24.99
CA GLY A 66 -16.42 12.54 -24.45
C GLY A 66 -16.13 12.26 -22.96
N VAL A 67 -15.29 13.08 -22.38
CA VAL A 67 -14.95 12.98 -20.95
C VAL A 67 -15.98 13.75 -20.13
N LEU A 68 -16.88 13.05 -19.46
CA LEU A 68 -17.98 13.64 -18.68
C LEU A 68 -17.51 14.28 -17.36
N VAL A 69 -16.48 13.73 -16.74
CA VAL A 69 -15.91 14.25 -15.49
C VAL A 69 -14.50 14.82 -15.80
N PRO A 70 -14.28 16.13 -15.64
CA PRO A 70 -13.01 16.74 -16.00
C PRO A 70 -11.84 16.19 -15.16
N GLY A 71 -10.63 16.19 -15.75
CA GLY A 71 -9.40 15.94 -15.05
C GLY A 71 -9.05 17.09 -14.11
N LEU A 72 -8.16 16.85 -13.13
CA LEU A 72 -7.57 17.89 -12.30
C LEU A 72 -6.09 18.05 -12.69
N VAL A 73 -5.70 19.26 -13.05
CA VAL A 73 -4.33 19.62 -13.41
C VAL A 73 -3.87 20.82 -12.61
N ARG A 74 -2.55 20.98 -12.50
CA ARG A 74 -1.93 22.23 -12.05
C ARG A 74 -1.06 22.79 -13.16
N GLN A 75 -0.89 24.11 -13.20
CA GLN A 75 0.03 24.76 -14.11
C GLN A 75 1.44 24.77 -13.51
N LEU A 76 2.45 24.44 -14.33
CA LEU A 76 3.85 24.52 -13.97
C LEU A 76 4.44 25.88 -14.35
N ALA A 77 5.62 26.21 -13.81
CA ALA A 77 6.28 27.48 -14.03
C ALA A 77 6.68 27.74 -15.51
N ASP A 78 6.83 26.69 -16.30
CA ASP A 78 7.11 26.73 -17.74
C ASP A 78 5.84 26.93 -18.61
N GLY A 79 4.67 27.01 -17.99
CA GLY A 79 3.39 27.17 -18.66
C GLY A 79 2.73 25.85 -19.08
N SER A 80 3.40 24.71 -18.95
CA SER A 80 2.81 23.36 -19.15
C SER A 80 1.88 22.99 -17.99
N TYR A 81 1.13 21.91 -18.18
CA TYR A 81 0.22 21.40 -17.16
C TYR A 81 0.67 20.03 -16.66
N GLN A 82 0.43 19.75 -15.40
CA GLN A 82 0.70 18.45 -14.78
C GLN A 82 -0.60 17.82 -14.29
N MET A 83 -0.87 16.57 -14.73
CA MET A 83 -2.04 15.83 -14.30
C MET A 83 -1.92 15.46 -12.81
N VAL A 84 -2.87 15.89 -12.00
CA VAL A 84 -2.97 15.54 -10.57
C VAL A 84 -3.96 14.40 -10.37
N SER A 85 -5.11 14.43 -11.07
CA SER A 85 -6.10 13.37 -11.03
C SER A 85 -6.79 13.22 -12.37
N GLY A 86 -6.95 11.99 -12.85
CA GLY A 86 -7.59 11.69 -14.12
C GLY A 86 -6.71 11.01 -15.16
N HIS A 87 -5.57 10.44 -14.78
CA HIS A 87 -4.62 9.75 -15.68
C HIS A 87 -5.29 8.67 -16.55
N ARG A 88 -6.25 7.89 -16.00
CA ARG A 88 -7.02 6.92 -16.81
C ARG A 88 -7.88 7.60 -17.88
N ARG A 89 -8.49 8.76 -17.56
CA ARG A 89 -9.30 9.53 -18.54
C ARG A 89 -8.43 10.16 -19.62
N LYS A 90 -7.22 10.64 -19.24
CA LYS A 90 -6.23 11.12 -20.21
C LYS A 90 -5.86 10.00 -21.18
N LEU A 91 -5.43 8.84 -20.69
CA LEU A 91 -5.08 7.69 -21.52
C LEU A 91 -6.27 7.22 -22.39
N ALA A 92 -7.47 7.15 -21.83
CA ALA A 92 -8.67 6.80 -22.60
C ALA A 92 -8.97 7.82 -23.74
N SER A 93 -8.70 9.12 -23.50
CA SER A 93 -8.82 10.16 -24.52
C SER A 93 -7.79 10.00 -25.64
N GLU A 94 -6.53 9.70 -25.29
CA GLU A 94 -5.46 9.38 -26.25
C GLU A 94 -5.84 8.18 -27.12
N LEU A 95 -6.29 7.07 -26.50
CA LEU A 95 -6.72 5.84 -27.18
C LEU A 95 -7.97 6.07 -28.05
N ALA A 96 -8.87 6.96 -27.64
CA ALA A 96 -10.07 7.34 -28.40
C ALA A 96 -9.76 8.32 -29.55
N GLY A 97 -8.51 8.75 -29.75
CA GLY A 97 -8.09 9.69 -30.80
C GLY A 97 -8.60 11.11 -30.57
N ARG A 98 -8.76 11.53 -29.32
CA ARG A 98 -9.11 12.90 -28.97
C ARG A 98 -7.84 13.74 -28.85
N ASP A 99 -7.90 14.99 -29.26
CA ASP A 99 -6.78 15.94 -29.15
C ASP A 99 -6.79 16.70 -27.80
N THR A 100 -7.98 16.80 -27.18
CA THR A 100 -8.19 17.56 -25.95
C THR A 100 -8.93 16.78 -24.89
N ILE A 101 -8.76 17.20 -23.63
CA ILE A 101 -9.48 16.68 -22.47
C ILE A 101 -9.95 17.86 -21.59
N PRO A 102 -11.21 17.85 -21.09
CA PRO A 102 -11.65 18.85 -20.14
C PRO A 102 -10.93 18.68 -18.81
N CYS A 103 -10.34 19.77 -18.31
CA CYS A 103 -9.57 19.79 -17.06
C CYS A 103 -9.95 20.99 -16.20
N ILE A 104 -9.95 20.77 -14.89
CA ILE A 104 -9.98 21.84 -13.90
C ILE A 104 -8.52 22.23 -13.61
N VAL A 105 -8.19 23.49 -13.79
CA VAL A 105 -6.85 24.02 -13.48
C VAL A 105 -6.87 24.61 -12.08
N ARG A 106 -5.99 24.11 -11.20
CA ARG A 106 -5.79 24.68 -9.85
C ARG A 106 -4.35 25.07 -9.65
N ASP A 107 -4.17 26.17 -8.94
CA ASP A 107 -2.85 26.56 -8.44
C ASP A 107 -2.56 25.74 -7.16
N LEU A 108 -1.65 24.78 -7.29
CA LEU A 108 -1.30 23.82 -6.24
C LEU A 108 0.22 23.76 -6.08
N THR A 109 0.67 23.81 -4.85
CA THR A 109 2.06 23.48 -4.51
C THR A 109 2.34 21.99 -4.78
N ASP A 110 3.63 21.62 -4.84
CA ASP A 110 4.03 20.21 -5.03
C ASP A 110 3.43 19.28 -3.98
N ASP A 111 3.42 19.70 -2.72
CA ASP A 111 2.91 18.90 -1.62
C ASP A 111 1.39 18.75 -1.63
N GLU A 112 0.66 19.83 -1.96
CA GLU A 112 -0.80 19.78 -2.14
C GLU A 112 -1.20 18.88 -3.29
N ALA A 113 -0.49 18.97 -4.41
CA ALA A 113 -0.73 18.10 -5.57
C ALA A 113 -0.50 16.62 -5.24
N VAL A 114 0.57 16.29 -4.48
CA VAL A 114 0.81 14.92 -3.98
C VAL A 114 -0.34 14.44 -3.10
N ILE A 115 -0.77 15.25 -2.13
CA ILE A 115 -1.84 14.87 -1.19
C ILE A 115 -3.15 14.61 -1.96
N ILE A 116 -3.55 15.50 -2.86
CA ILE A 116 -4.78 15.36 -3.65
C ILE A 116 -4.69 14.14 -4.58
N MET A 117 -3.54 13.93 -5.24
CA MET A 117 -3.31 12.78 -6.11
C MET A 117 -3.46 11.47 -5.33
N VAL A 118 -2.86 11.37 -4.15
CA VAL A 118 -2.96 10.17 -3.30
C VAL A 118 -4.39 9.96 -2.83
N ASP A 119 -5.06 10.99 -2.31
CA ASP A 119 -6.42 10.86 -1.76
C ASP A 119 -7.44 10.45 -2.84
N SER A 120 -7.33 11.01 -4.05
CA SER A 120 -8.23 10.66 -5.16
C SER A 120 -8.07 9.22 -5.64
N ASN A 121 -6.89 8.60 -5.45
CA ASN A 121 -6.61 7.25 -5.90
C ASN A 121 -6.81 6.18 -4.81
N LEU A 122 -6.62 6.53 -3.54
CA LEU A 122 -6.85 5.59 -2.43
C LEU A 122 -8.33 5.22 -2.23
N GLN A 123 -9.24 6.00 -2.82
CA GLN A 123 -10.69 5.70 -2.81
C GLN A 123 -11.10 4.65 -3.85
N ARG A 124 -10.15 4.15 -4.67
CA ARG A 124 -10.44 3.10 -5.66
C ARG A 124 -10.76 1.79 -4.94
N GLU A 125 -11.65 1.01 -5.53
CA GLU A 125 -12.10 -0.28 -5.00
C GLU A 125 -10.97 -1.31 -4.86
N ARG A 126 -9.98 -1.25 -5.76
CA ARG A 126 -8.80 -2.11 -5.76
C ARG A 126 -7.53 -1.28 -5.92
N VAL A 127 -6.72 -1.28 -4.88
CA VAL A 127 -5.39 -0.67 -4.85
C VAL A 127 -4.39 -1.76 -4.48
N LEU A 128 -3.33 -1.90 -5.26
CA LEU A 128 -2.28 -2.89 -4.99
C LEU A 128 -1.53 -2.57 -3.70
N PRO A 129 -0.98 -3.57 -2.99
CA PRO A 129 -0.13 -3.36 -1.82
C PRO A 129 1.04 -2.40 -2.08
N SER A 130 1.73 -2.53 -3.22
CA SER A 130 2.81 -1.63 -3.62
C SER A 130 2.32 -0.21 -3.83
N GLU A 131 1.22 -0.01 -4.57
CA GLU A 131 0.63 1.29 -4.82
C GLU A 131 0.27 1.99 -3.51
N LYS A 132 -0.36 1.26 -2.58
CA LYS A 132 -0.74 1.77 -1.27
C LYS A 132 0.49 2.12 -0.42
N ALA A 133 1.55 1.32 -0.50
CA ALA A 133 2.81 1.56 0.20
C ALA A 133 3.48 2.87 -0.24
N PHE A 134 3.68 3.05 -1.54
CA PHE A 134 4.29 4.27 -2.09
C PHE A 134 3.39 5.48 -1.92
N ALA A 135 2.06 5.34 -2.09
CA ALA A 135 1.10 6.42 -1.88
C ALA A 135 1.15 6.94 -0.44
N TYR A 136 1.16 6.05 0.56
CA TYR A 136 1.28 6.46 1.96
C TYR A 136 2.61 7.11 2.26
N LYS A 137 3.72 6.60 1.70
CA LYS A 137 5.03 7.21 1.85
C LYS A 137 5.07 8.62 1.26
N MET A 138 4.60 8.79 0.02
CA MET A 138 4.56 10.10 -0.64
C MET A 138 3.71 11.10 0.14
N LYS A 139 2.52 10.71 0.59
CA LYS A 139 1.63 11.56 1.38
C LYS A 139 2.26 11.93 2.72
N LEU A 140 2.87 10.97 3.42
CA LEU A 140 3.58 11.20 4.67
C LEU A 140 4.69 12.24 4.50
N ASP A 141 5.50 12.10 3.44
CA ASP A 141 6.62 13.00 3.15
C ASP A 141 6.14 14.41 2.75
N ALA A 142 5.07 14.53 1.95
CA ALA A 142 4.44 15.78 1.60
C ALA A 142 3.90 16.51 2.84
N MET A 143 3.14 15.83 3.69
CA MET A 143 2.60 16.41 4.92
C MET A 143 3.70 16.86 5.89
N ARG A 144 4.82 16.14 5.95
CA ARG A 144 5.98 16.55 6.77
C ARG A 144 6.62 17.84 6.25
N ARG A 145 6.77 17.99 4.93
CA ARG A 145 7.32 19.21 4.32
C ARG A 145 6.41 20.41 4.58
N GLN A 146 5.09 20.25 4.46
CA GLN A 146 4.12 21.31 4.78
C GLN A 146 4.14 21.73 6.25
N ALA A 147 4.31 20.77 7.18
CA ALA A 147 4.40 21.07 8.61
C ALA A 147 5.65 21.91 8.99
N GLY A 148 6.60 22.06 8.07
CA GLY A 148 7.85 22.79 8.26
C GLY A 148 8.88 22.04 9.11
N ARG A 149 10.09 22.61 9.21
CA ARG A 149 11.13 22.05 10.07
C ARG A 149 10.73 22.23 11.53
N PRO A 150 10.69 21.16 12.37
CA PRO A 150 10.35 21.31 13.78
C PRO A 150 11.23 22.36 14.43
N SER A 151 10.64 23.37 15.07
CA SER A 151 11.34 24.32 15.91
C SER A 151 11.93 23.54 17.10
N LYS A 152 13.07 24.02 17.66
CA LYS A 152 13.78 23.34 18.78
C LYS A 152 12.90 23.11 20.03
N GLU A 153 11.74 23.72 20.11
CA GLU A 153 10.79 23.62 21.22
C GLU A 153 9.60 22.67 20.93
N ASN A 154 9.45 22.15 19.71
CA ASN A 154 8.31 21.32 19.32
C ASN A 154 8.76 19.93 18.91
N LEU A 155 8.16 18.91 19.55
CA LEU A 155 8.05 17.49 19.21
C LEU A 155 9.27 16.84 18.52
N SER A 156 9.69 15.71 19.04
CA SER A 156 10.71 14.85 18.41
C SER A 156 10.25 14.43 16.99
N PRO A 157 11.17 14.14 16.05
CA PRO A 157 10.83 13.62 14.71
C PRO A 157 9.93 12.38 14.79
N LEU A 158 10.06 11.59 15.85
CA LEU A 158 9.23 10.41 16.09
C LEU A 158 7.78 10.80 16.38
N GLU A 159 7.53 11.79 17.23
CA GLU A 159 6.16 12.26 17.55
C GLU A 159 5.47 12.93 16.39
N THR A 160 6.20 13.67 15.54
CA THR A 160 5.68 14.23 14.31
C THR A 160 5.25 13.12 13.33
N ASN A 161 6.06 12.07 13.19
CA ASN A 161 5.72 10.91 12.36
C ASN A 161 4.47 10.20 12.88
N LEU A 162 4.38 10.02 14.18
CA LEU A 162 3.26 9.36 14.85
C LEU A 162 1.95 10.13 14.62
N ARG A 163 1.97 11.45 14.63
CA ARG A 163 0.80 12.29 14.35
C ARG A 163 0.41 12.24 12.88
N THR A 164 1.37 12.34 11.97
CA THR A 164 1.11 12.33 10.53
C THR A 164 0.54 10.99 10.05
N SER A 165 1.12 9.85 10.49
CA SER A 165 0.56 8.52 10.19
C SER A 165 -0.86 8.35 10.76
N ALA A 166 -1.18 8.96 11.91
CA ALA A 166 -2.52 8.92 12.49
C ALA A 166 -3.53 9.72 11.65
N VAL A 167 -3.13 10.87 11.09
CA VAL A 167 -3.99 11.66 10.20
C VAL A 167 -4.27 10.89 8.91
N ILE A 168 -3.26 10.24 8.32
CA ILE A 168 -3.44 9.39 7.14
C ILE A 168 -4.39 8.23 7.45
N ALA A 169 -4.21 7.57 8.58
CA ALA A 169 -5.04 6.45 9.02
C ALA A 169 -6.51 6.85 9.16
N GLN A 170 -6.79 8.02 9.77
CA GLN A 170 -8.14 8.54 9.92
C GLN A 170 -8.79 8.84 8.56
N ALA A 171 -8.04 9.39 7.60
CA ALA A 171 -8.55 9.73 6.27
C ALA A 171 -8.84 8.48 5.40
N THR A 172 -8.12 7.37 5.62
CA THR A 172 -8.22 6.16 4.79
C THR A 172 -8.99 5.01 5.42
N GLY A 173 -9.38 5.14 6.71
CA GLY A 173 -10.04 4.07 7.46
C GLY A 173 -9.12 2.93 7.90
N ASP A 174 -7.81 3.02 7.62
CA ASP A 174 -6.82 2.06 8.10
C ASP A 174 -6.41 2.37 9.55
N SER A 175 -5.88 1.39 10.26
CA SER A 175 -5.21 1.68 11.54
C SER A 175 -3.83 2.30 11.27
N ARG A 176 -3.34 3.13 12.20
CA ARG A 176 -1.99 3.71 12.11
C ARG A 176 -0.92 2.62 11.92
N ALA A 177 -1.01 1.53 12.68
CA ALA A 177 -0.08 0.42 12.54
C ALA A 177 -0.13 -0.22 11.14
N GLN A 178 -1.28 -0.20 10.48
CA GLN A 178 -1.43 -0.66 9.10
C GLN A 178 -0.75 0.29 8.12
N VAL A 179 -0.93 1.61 8.27
CA VAL A 179 -0.23 2.62 7.46
C VAL A 179 1.29 2.45 7.56
N ASP A 180 1.82 2.33 8.79
CA ASP A 180 3.26 2.15 9.02
C ASP A 180 3.79 0.84 8.39
N ARG A 181 2.99 -0.25 8.42
CA ARG A 181 3.33 -1.51 7.75
C ARG A 181 3.33 -1.39 6.22
N PHE A 182 2.36 -0.69 5.62
CA PHE A 182 2.36 -0.44 4.18
C PHE A 182 3.59 0.36 3.78
N ILE A 183 3.88 1.47 4.48
CA ILE A 183 5.08 2.28 4.21
C ILE A 183 6.34 1.41 4.28
N ARG A 184 6.38 0.44 5.19
CA ARG A 184 7.52 -0.46 5.33
C ARG A 184 7.78 -1.31 4.08
N LEU A 185 6.74 -1.68 3.32
CA LEU A 185 6.89 -2.44 2.07
C LEU A 185 7.73 -1.72 1.02
N THR A 186 7.86 -0.39 1.08
CA THR A 186 8.71 0.38 0.15
C THR A 186 10.21 0.07 0.29
N ASN A 187 10.61 -0.71 1.30
CA ASN A 187 11.98 -1.19 1.49
C ASN A 187 12.22 -2.58 0.87
N LEU A 188 11.21 -3.17 0.23
CA LEU A 188 11.37 -4.41 -0.52
C LEU A 188 11.99 -4.11 -1.89
N ILE A 189 12.78 -5.07 -2.40
CA ILE A 189 13.23 -5.04 -3.79
C ILE A 189 12.02 -5.20 -4.72
N PRO A 190 12.08 -4.64 -5.95
CA PRO A 190 10.95 -4.66 -6.88
C PRO A 190 10.38 -6.05 -7.13
N GLU A 191 11.23 -7.05 -7.28
CA GLU A 191 10.86 -8.43 -7.58
C GLU A 191 10.01 -9.07 -6.47
N ILE A 192 10.40 -8.85 -5.20
CA ILE A 192 9.62 -9.33 -4.05
C ILE A 192 8.32 -8.54 -3.92
N LEU A 193 8.35 -7.24 -4.18
CA LEU A 193 7.17 -6.39 -4.11
C LEU A 193 6.12 -6.77 -5.18
N ASP A 194 6.56 -7.11 -6.39
CA ASP A 194 5.69 -7.63 -7.44
C ASP A 194 5.06 -8.98 -7.03
N MET A 195 5.81 -9.86 -6.35
CA MET A 195 5.24 -11.10 -5.79
C MET A 195 4.18 -10.84 -4.71
N VAL A 196 4.27 -9.73 -3.98
CA VAL A 196 3.24 -9.32 -3.01
C VAL A 196 1.99 -8.82 -3.74
N ASP A 197 2.16 -8.05 -4.81
CA ASP A 197 1.07 -7.55 -5.65
C ASP A 197 0.31 -8.69 -6.34
N ASP A 198 1.03 -9.73 -6.77
CA ASP A 198 0.47 -10.96 -7.36
C ASP A 198 -0.17 -11.91 -6.33
N GLY A 199 -0.05 -11.59 -5.04
CA GLY A 199 -0.57 -12.42 -3.95
C GLY A 199 0.23 -13.70 -3.67
N ARG A 200 1.41 -13.88 -4.29
CA ARG A 200 2.32 -15.02 -4.07
C ARG A 200 2.96 -14.96 -2.68
N ILE A 201 3.24 -13.76 -2.20
CA ILE A 201 3.68 -13.50 -0.82
C ILE A 201 2.60 -12.72 -0.10
N ALA A 202 2.14 -13.24 1.04
CA ALA A 202 1.12 -12.57 1.85
C ALA A 202 1.69 -11.30 2.52
N PHE A 203 0.82 -10.34 2.81
CA PHE A 203 1.19 -9.03 3.38
C PHE A 203 2.05 -9.12 4.65
N ARG A 204 1.68 -10.01 5.59
CA ARG A 204 2.40 -10.14 6.87
C ARG A 204 3.84 -10.64 6.70
N PRO A 205 4.11 -11.76 6.01
CA PRO A 205 5.48 -12.14 5.65
C PRO A 205 6.26 -11.03 4.95
N ALA A 206 5.66 -10.34 3.97
CA ALA A 206 6.31 -9.26 3.24
C ALA A 206 6.79 -8.13 4.15
N VAL A 207 5.99 -7.74 5.15
CA VAL A 207 6.39 -6.74 6.15
C VAL A 207 7.62 -7.20 6.95
N GLU A 208 7.70 -8.48 7.32
CA GLU A 208 8.88 -9.00 8.03
C GLU A 208 10.11 -9.06 7.13
N LEU A 209 9.95 -9.44 5.84
CA LEU A 209 11.03 -9.46 4.85
C LEU A 209 11.57 -8.06 4.54
N SER A 210 10.78 -7.01 4.65
CA SER A 210 11.22 -5.63 4.44
C SER A 210 12.25 -5.12 5.47
N TYR A 211 12.56 -5.91 6.49
CA TYR A 211 13.65 -5.62 7.44
C TYR A 211 15.00 -6.20 7.01
N LEU A 212 15.03 -7.07 6.01
CA LEU A 212 16.25 -7.63 5.43
C LEU A 212 16.97 -6.55 4.61
N THR A 213 18.28 -6.69 4.47
CA THR A 213 19.07 -5.87 3.56
C THR A 213 18.74 -6.22 2.11
N GLU A 214 19.04 -5.33 1.18
CA GLU A 214 18.80 -5.55 -0.26
C GLU A 214 19.51 -6.83 -0.77
N GLN A 215 20.74 -7.08 -0.30
CA GLN A 215 21.51 -8.28 -0.65
C GLN A 215 20.82 -9.56 -0.14
N GLU A 216 20.34 -9.56 1.11
CA GLU A 216 19.63 -10.69 1.70
C GLU A 216 18.28 -10.93 1.00
N GLN A 217 17.61 -9.86 0.58
CA GLN A 217 16.37 -9.97 -0.19
C GLN A 217 16.62 -10.58 -1.57
N SER A 218 17.71 -10.19 -2.25
CA SER A 218 18.09 -10.77 -3.56
C SER A 218 18.42 -12.25 -3.41
N ALA A 219 19.21 -12.65 -2.41
CA ALA A 219 19.52 -14.04 -2.12
C ALA A 219 18.27 -14.88 -1.81
N LEU A 220 17.31 -14.29 -1.06
CA LEU A 220 16.02 -14.91 -0.80
C LEU A 220 15.21 -15.08 -2.08
N TYR A 221 15.15 -14.05 -2.93
CA TYR A 221 14.44 -14.13 -4.21
C TYR A 221 14.99 -15.23 -5.11
N ASP A 222 16.31 -15.36 -5.23
CA ASP A 222 16.97 -16.44 -5.96
C ASP A 222 16.64 -17.82 -5.38
N THR A 223 16.60 -17.92 -4.05
CA THR A 223 16.24 -19.18 -3.37
C THR A 223 14.77 -19.52 -3.61
N MET A 224 13.85 -18.54 -3.56
CA MET A 224 12.43 -18.76 -3.90
C MET A 224 12.24 -19.28 -5.33
N GLY A 225 13.04 -18.75 -6.27
CA GLY A 225 13.00 -19.21 -7.67
C GLY A 225 13.52 -20.64 -7.86
N ARG A 226 14.54 -21.04 -7.11
CA ARG A 226 15.11 -22.41 -7.17
C ARG A 226 14.20 -23.46 -6.54
N GLU A 227 13.61 -23.13 -5.37
CA GLU A 227 12.81 -24.05 -4.59
C GLU A 227 11.30 -23.98 -4.93
N ASP A 228 10.90 -23.13 -5.86
CA ASP A 228 9.50 -22.86 -6.24
C ASP A 228 8.57 -22.69 -5.02
N CYS A 229 9.06 -21.98 -4.02
CA CYS A 229 8.31 -21.76 -2.79
C CYS A 229 8.48 -20.34 -2.24
N THR A 230 7.50 -19.87 -1.46
CA THR A 230 7.54 -18.56 -0.81
C THR A 230 7.59 -18.71 0.71
N PRO A 231 8.23 -17.81 1.44
CA PRO A 231 8.38 -17.95 2.89
C PRO A 231 7.05 -17.78 3.62
N SER A 232 6.84 -18.60 4.64
CA SER A 232 5.77 -18.43 5.61
C SER A 232 6.07 -17.27 6.57
N LEU A 233 5.08 -16.82 7.35
CA LEU A 233 5.29 -15.78 8.36
C LEU A 233 6.34 -16.19 9.40
N ALA A 234 6.36 -17.46 9.82
CA ALA A 234 7.32 -17.98 10.80
C ALA A 234 8.75 -17.95 10.24
N GLN A 235 8.93 -18.33 8.98
CA GLN A 235 10.20 -18.29 8.27
C GLN A 235 10.68 -16.84 8.08
N ALA A 236 9.80 -15.93 7.67
CA ALA A 236 10.13 -14.50 7.54
C ALA A 236 10.56 -13.87 8.87
N ILE A 237 9.89 -14.19 9.99
CA ILE A 237 10.28 -13.73 11.33
C ILE A 237 11.66 -14.29 11.73
N LYS A 238 11.97 -15.57 11.42
CA LYS A 238 13.29 -16.14 11.67
C LYS A 238 14.36 -15.43 10.85
N MET A 239 14.15 -15.24 9.53
CA MET A 239 15.09 -14.54 8.66
C MET A 239 15.40 -13.14 9.19
N LYS A 240 14.37 -12.37 9.58
CA LYS A 240 14.55 -11.06 10.21
C LYS A 240 15.39 -11.12 11.47
N ALA A 241 15.23 -12.14 12.32
CA ALA A 241 16.03 -12.29 13.53
C ALA A 241 17.52 -12.57 13.18
N PHE A 242 17.77 -13.47 12.23
CA PHE A 242 19.13 -13.76 11.76
C PHE A 242 19.78 -12.55 11.06
N SER A 243 19.03 -11.78 10.25
CA SER A 243 19.49 -10.55 9.61
C SER A 243 19.91 -9.51 10.65
N ARG A 244 19.06 -9.27 11.67
CA ARG A 244 19.39 -8.33 12.76
C ARG A 244 20.69 -8.72 13.49
N ASP A 245 20.93 -10.02 13.64
CA ASP A 245 22.12 -10.55 14.30
C ASP A 245 23.33 -10.65 13.34
N GLY A 246 23.21 -10.22 12.08
CA GLY A 246 24.25 -10.25 11.04
C GLY A 246 24.66 -11.67 10.62
N LYS A 247 23.75 -12.65 10.78
CA LYS A 247 24.01 -14.08 10.54
C LYS A 247 23.19 -14.67 9.41
N LEU A 248 22.44 -13.86 8.68
CA LEU A 248 21.62 -14.34 7.57
C LEU A 248 22.47 -14.50 6.31
N THR A 249 22.94 -15.73 6.08
CA THR A 249 23.68 -16.11 4.86
C THR A 249 22.79 -16.90 3.93
N ASP A 250 23.18 -17.07 2.67
CA ASP A 250 22.44 -17.86 1.66
C ASP A 250 22.15 -19.30 2.15
N ALA A 251 23.11 -19.93 2.82
CA ALA A 251 22.94 -21.26 3.42
C ALA A 251 21.89 -21.27 4.53
N VAL A 252 21.82 -20.20 5.33
CA VAL A 252 20.81 -20.06 6.40
C VAL A 252 19.43 -19.79 5.78
N ILE A 253 19.36 -18.96 4.73
CA ILE A 253 18.11 -18.72 4.01
C ILE A 253 17.57 -20.04 3.44
N LEU A 254 18.40 -20.83 2.75
CA LEU A 254 18.04 -22.13 2.20
C LEU A 254 17.53 -23.06 3.31
N SER A 255 18.28 -23.20 4.40
CA SER A 255 17.89 -24.06 5.53
C SER A 255 16.55 -23.66 6.14
N ILE A 256 16.27 -22.35 6.26
CA ILE A 256 14.97 -21.86 6.77
C ILE A 256 13.85 -22.15 5.76
N MET A 257 14.12 -22.04 4.45
CA MET A 257 13.13 -22.29 3.41
C MET A 257 12.76 -23.78 3.30
N GLU A 258 13.70 -24.70 3.54
CA GLU A 258 13.52 -26.15 3.58
C GLU A 258 12.74 -26.64 4.83
N GLU A 259 12.62 -25.80 5.88
CA GLU A 259 11.84 -26.16 7.06
C GLU A 259 10.37 -26.41 6.69
N GLU A 260 9.80 -27.52 7.18
CA GLU A 260 8.38 -27.84 7.02
C GLU A 260 7.51 -26.66 7.50
N LYS A 261 6.65 -26.15 6.62
CA LYS A 261 5.70 -25.09 6.97
C LYS A 261 4.68 -25.65 7.96
N PRO A 262 4.32 -24.92 9.02
CA PRO A 262 3.31 -25.38 9.99
C PRO A 262 1.97 -25.79 9.37
N ASN A 263 1.63 -25.22 8.20
CA ASN A 263 0.39 -25.54 7.47
C ASN A 263 0.49 -26.83 6.62
N GLN A 264 1.70 -27.36 6.40
CA GLN A 264 1.94 -28.61 5.65
C GLN A 264 1.98 -29.84 6.56
N LYS A 265 2.00 -29.67 7.89
CA LYS A 265 1.82 -30.78 8.80
C LYS A 265 0.36 -31.25 8.71
N GLU A 266 0.17 -32.46 8.23
CA GLU A 266 -1.14 -33.09 8.28
C GLU A 266 -1.63 -33.07 9.73
N GLN A 267 -2.68 -32.31 9.99
CA GLN A 267 -3.32 -32.25 11.30
C GLN A 267 -4.64 -33.03 11.21
N PHE A 268 -4.66 -34.19 11.79
CA PHE A 268 -5.91 -34.92 11.97
C PHE A 268 -6.67 -34.32 13.16
N ARG A 269 -7.72 -33.54 12.88
CA ARG A 269 -8.57 -32.92 13.92
C ARG A 269 -9.86 -33.70 14.08
N ILE A 270 -10.06 -34.29 15.23
CA ILE A 270 -11.34 -34.90 15.59
C ILE A 270 -12.14 -33.91 16.43
N PRO A 271 -13.35 -33.50 16.02
CA PRO A 271 -14.20 -32.63 16.84
C PRO A 271 -14.41 -33.24 18.24
N LYS A 272 -14.26 -32.39 19.27
CA LYS A 272 -14.35 -32.87 20.66
C LYS A 272 -15.70 -33.54 20.97
N GLU A 273 -16.79 -33.07 20.35
CA GLU A 273 -18.13 -33.64 20.50
C GLU A 273 -18.21 -35.10 20.04
N ARG A 274 -17.41 -35.49 19.05
CA ARG A 274 -17.40 -36.89 18.55
C ARG A 274 -16.68 -37.85 19.47
N ILE A 275 -15.71 -37.39 20.26
CA ILE A 275 -14.88 -38.20 21.14
C ILE A 275 -15.34 -38.11 22.59
N SER A 276 -15.90 -36.99 23.04
CA SER A 276 -16.27 -36.74 24.44
C SER A 276 -17.24 -37.77 25.01
N LYS A 277 -18.09 -38.39 24.17
CA LYS A 277 -19.02 -39.44 24.56
C LYS A 277 -18.35 -40.74 25.06
N TYR A 278 -17.08 -40.95 24.74
CA TYR A 278 -16.29 -42.13 25.16
C TYR A 278 -15.46 -41.85 26.41
N PHE A 279 -15.48 -40.65 26.93
CA PHE A 279 -14.69 -40.22 28.09
C PHE A 279 -15.60 -39.67 29.20
N LYS A 280 -15.12 -39.71 30.42
CA LYS A 280 -15.84 -39.10 31.57
C LYS A 280 -15.94 -37.59 31.42
N PRO A 281 -17.06 -36.97 31.82
CA PRO A 281 -17.15 -35.50 31.79
C PRO A 281 -15.99 -34.88 32.57
N GLY A 282 -15.36 -33.86 31.96
CA GLY A 282 -14.23 -33.14 32.57
C GLY A 282 -12.84 -33.71 32.24
N THR A 283 -12.72 -34.78 31.45
CA THR A 283 -11.41 -35.35 31.05
C THR A 283 -10.62 -34.32 30.23
N PRO A 284 -9.37 -33.97 30.60
CA PRO A 284 -8.52 -33.08 29.84
C PRO A 284 -8.26 -33.58 28.42
N ALA A 285 -8.16 -32.67 27.43
CA ALA A 285 -7.93 -33.03 26.03
C ALA A 285 -6.66 -33.84 25.81
N ARG A 286 -5.58 -33.56 26.51
CA ARG A 286 -4.31 -34.31 26.45
C ARG A 286 -4.48 -35.75 26.89
N THR A 287 -5.27 -36.01 27.98
CA THR A 287 -5.56 -37.38 28.46
C THR A 287 -6.42 -38.15 27.47
N MET A 288 -7.35 -37.45 26.77
CA MET A 288 -8.14 -38.10 25.70
C MET A 288 -7.23 -38.49 24.53
N GLU A 289 -6.32 -37.61 24.11
CA GLU A 289 -5.34 -37.86 23.05
C GLU A 289 -4.44 -39.06 23.38
N ASP A 290 -3.79 -39.05 24.55
CA ASP A 290 -2.93 -40.14 25.02
C ASP A 290 -3.65 -41.49 25.08
N THR A 291 -4.94 -41.48 25.48
CA THR A 291 -5.75 -42.70 25.56
C THR A 291 -6.10 -43.24 24.17
N ILE A 292 -6.43 -42.32 23.21
CA ILE A 292 -6.71 -42.71 21.83
C ILE A 292 -5.47 -43.31 21.18
N ILE A 293 -4.29 -42.67 21.35
CA ILE A 293 -3.03 -43.16 20.80
C ILE A 293 -2.71 -44.55 21.34
N LYS A 294 -2.86 -44.76 22.65
CA LYS A 294 -2.65 -46.08 23.27
C LYS A 294 -3.61 -47.14 22.76
N ALA A 295 -4.89 -46.80 22.60
CA ALA A 295 -5.88 -47.71 22.05
C ALA A 295 -5.57 -48.10 20.59
N CYS A 296 -5.16 -47.13 19.76
CA CYS A 296 -4.75 -47.41 18.38
C CYS A 296 -3.52 -48.31 18.32
N LEU A 297 -2.50 -48.08 19.16
CA LEU A 297 -1.31 -48.92 19.23
C LEU A 297 -1.61 -50.37 19.64
N LEU A 298 -2.47 -50.55 20.63
CA LEU A 298 -2.91 -51.89 21.04
C LEU A 298 -3.64 -52.60 19.91
N TYR A 299 -4.58 -51.92 19.24
CA TYR A 299 -5.36 -52.50 18.16
C TYR A 299 -4.52 -52.87 16.93
N THR A 300 -3.54 -52.09 16.57
CA THR A 300 -2.62 -52.37 15.44
C THR A 300 -1.64 -53.49 15.78
N SER A 301 -1.20 -53.61 17.04
CA SER A 301 -0.37 -54.71 17.52
C SER A 301 -1.10 -56.05 17.49
N ASP A 302 -2.35 -56.11 17.96
CA ASP A 302 -3.17 -57.31 17.95
C ASP A 302 -3.60 -57.72 16.53
N ALA A 303 -3.89 -56.75 15.64
CA ALA A 303 -4.21 -57.02 14.24
C ALA A 303 -3.01 -57.62 13.47
N ALA A 304 -1.78 -57.18 13.78
CA ALA A 304 -0.57 -57.77 13.18
C ALA A 304 -0.33 -59.22 13.63
N THR A 305 -0.77 -59.58 14.83
CA THR A 305 -0.66 -60.94 15.36
C THR A 305 -1.71 -61.89 14.75
N ILE A 306 -2.89 -61.37 14.40
CA ILE A 306 -3.98 -62.17 13.77
C ILE A 306 -3.71 -62.44 12.28
N LEU A 307 -2.89 -61.61 11.59
CA LEU A 307 -2.54 -61.81 10.17
C LEU A 307 -1.35 -62.78 9.95
N LEU A 308 -0.75 -63.30 11.02
CA LEU A 308 0.37 -64.26 11.01
C LEU A 308 -0.04 -65.69 11.45
N VAL A 309 -1.30 -65.97 11.58
CA VAL A 309 -1.91 -67.29 11.76
C VAL A 309 -2.83 -67.57 10.56
#